data_343ea88d1869489940c1e40f018a03a8
#
_entry.id   343ea88d1869489940c1e40f018a03a8
#
_cell.length_a   1.000
_cell.length_b   1.000
_cell.length_c   1.000
_cell.angle_alpha   90.00
_cell.angle_beta   90.00
_cell.angle_gamma   90.00
#
_symmetry.space_group_name_H-M   'P 1'
#
loop_
_entity.id
_entity.type
_entity.pdbx_description
1 polymer ?
#
loop_
_entity_poly.entity_id
_entity_poly.type
_entity_poly.pdbx_seq_one_letter_code
_entity_poly.pdbx_strand_id
1 'polypeptide(L)'
;YWNNDTTRLPAALHGEFVELFKSNPLNRPGALEVSGTPIDLKQVTCDFYCVAGLNDHITPWESCYKSARLLGGKCEFILSNSGHIQSILNPPGNPKARFMTNPELPAEPKAWLEQAGKHADSWWLHWQQWLAERSGKTRKAPASLGNKTYPAGEAAPGTYAHER
;
A
#
# COMPACT_ATOMS: atom_id res chain seq x y z
N TYR A 1 -7.33 -10.27 -16.86
CA TYR A 1 -7.36 -11.58 -16.19
C TYR A 1 -7.33 -11.40 -14.67
N TRP A 2 -6.26 -10.87 -14.12
CA TRP A 2 -6.07 -10.67 -12.68
C TRP A 2 -7.26 -9.94 -11.99
N ASN A 3 -7.79 -8.90 -12.60
CA ASN A 3 -8.90 -8.12 -12.02
C ASN A 3 -10.21 -8.91 -11.92
N ASN A 4 -10.37 -9.94 -12.74
CA ASN A 4 -11.59 -10.78 -12.78
C ASN A 4 -11.39 -12.14 -12.10
N ASP A 5 -10.22 -12.38 -11.53
CA ASP A 5 -9.93 -13.61 -10.82
C ASP A 5 -10.57 -13.58 -9.43
N THR A 6 -11.46 -14.54 -9.18
CA THR A 6 -12.22 -14.61 -7.92
C THR A 6 -11.79 -15.81 -7.11
N THR A 7 -11.57 -15.61 -5.83
CA THR A 7 -11.23 -16.68 -4.88
C THR A 7 -12.36 -16.89 -3.89
N ARG A 8 -12.71 -18.15 -3.64
CA ARG A 8 -13.70 -18.52 -2.64
C ARG A 8 -13.11 -18.33 -1.24
N LEU A 9 -13.84 -17.63 -0.38
CA LEU A 9 -13.50 -17.48 1.04
C LEU A 9 -14.30 -18.48 1.87
N PRO A 10 -13.72 -19.09 2.92
CA PRO A 10 -14.47 -19.77 3.95
C PRO A 10 -15.53 -18.86 4.57
N ALA A 11 -16.72 -19.39 4.90
CA ALA A 11 -17.83 -18.60 5.42
C ALA A 11 -17.45 -17.83 6.71
N ALA A 12 -16.68 -18.46 7.61
CA ALA A 12 -16.21 -17.82 8.82
C ALA A 12 -15.33 -16.59 8.53
N LEU A 13 -14.32 -16.74 7.64
CA LEU A 13 -13.45 -15.63 7.24
C LEU A 13 -14.23 -14.50 6.57
N HIS A 14 -15.19 -14.84 5.71
CA HIS A 14 -16.07 -13.83 5.09
C HIS A 14 -16.87 -13.06 6.15
N GLY A 15 -17.42 -13.78 7.15
CA GLY A 15 -18.15 -13.16 8.26
C GLY A 15 -17.27 -12.21 9.08
N GLU A 16 -16.03 -12.59 9.36
CA GLU A 16 -15.05 -11.74 10.05
C GLU A 16 -14.74 -10.48 9.25
N PHE A 17 -14.52 -10.57 7.93
CA PHE A 17 -14.34 -9.38 7.10
C PHE A 17 -15.55 -8.45 7.11
N VAL A 18 -16.75 -8.98 7.01
CA VAL A 18 -17.98 -8.16 7.12
C VAL A 18 -18.05 -7.43 8.45
N GLU A 19 -17.69 -8.09 9.56
CA GLU A 19 -17.68 -7.45 10.88
C GLU A 19 -16.57 -6.40 11.01
N LEU A 20 -15.38 -6.63 10.44
CA LEU A 20 -14.31 -5.64 10.38
C LEU A 20 -14.77 -4.35 9.66
N PHE A 21 -15.49 -4.49 8.55
CA PHE A 21 -16.04 -3.33 7.82
C PHE A 21 -17.12 -2.60 8.61
N LYS A 22 -17.97 -3.30 9.34
CA LYS A 22 -19.08 -2.71 10.09
C LYS A 22 -18.62 -1.98 11.35
N SER A 23 -17.74 -2.60 12.13
CA SER A 23 -17.35 -2.11 13.46
C SER A 23 -16.06 -1.32 13.48
N ASN A 24 -15.23 -1.46 12.42
CA ASN A 24 -13.90 -0.85 12.29
C ASN A 24 -13.07 -0.94 13.59
N PRO A 25 -12.81 -2.14 14.11
CA PRO A 25 -12.15 -2.30 15.40
C PRO A 25 -10.68 -1.88 15.38
N LEU A 26 -10.04 -1.85 14.20
CA LEU A 26 -8.62 -1.48 14.04
C LEU A 26 -8.31 -0.04 14.47
N ASN A 27 -9.30 0.84 14.55
CA ASN A 27 -9.09 2.21 15.01
C ASN A 27 -9.11 2.35 16.55
N ARG A 28 -9.32 1.24 17.29
CA ARG A 28 -9.34 1.19 18.75
C ARG A 28 -8.37 0.13 19.25
N PRO A 29 -7.29 0.50 19.94
CA PRO A 29 -6.32 -0.45 20.48
C PRO A 29 -6.99 -1.58 21.25
N GLY A 30 -6.66 -2.83 20.94
CA GLY A 30 -7.17 -4.03 21.62
C GLY A 30 -8.62 -4.42 21.30
N ALA A 31 -9.35 -3.67 20.46
CA ALA A 31 -10.73 -4.03 20.10
C ALA A 31 -10.84 -5.18 19.09
N LEU A 32 -9.76 -5.48 18.39
CA LEU A 32 -9.60 -6.68 17.57
C LEU A 32 -8.60 -7.60 18.24
N GLU A 33 -8.94 -8.88 18.31
CA GLU A 33 -8.04 -9.94 18.76
C GLU A 33 -7.80 -10.94 17.63
N VAL A 34 -6.55 -11.31 17.40
CA VAL A 34 -6.18 -12.34 16.42
C VAL A 34 -5.37 -13.42 17.15
N SER A 35 -5.86 -14.65 17.13
CA SER A 35 -5.23 -15.81 17.79
C SER A 35 -4.85 -15.53 19.27
N GLY A 36 -5.74 -14.91 20.03
CA GLY A 36 -5.52 -14.56 21.43
C GLY A 36 -4.63 -13.33 21.67
N THR A 37 -4.23 -12.63 20.61
CA THR A 37 -3.39 -11.42 20.70
C THR A 37 -4.22 -10.19 20.38
N PRO A 38 -4.40 -9.25 21.32
CA PRO A 38 -5.06 -7.98 21.05
C PRO A 38 -4.21 -7.12 20.10
N ILE A 39 -4.85 -6.57 19.10
CA ILE A 39 -4.18 -5.77 18.06
C ILE A 39 -4.18 -4.28 18.44
N ASP A 40 -2.98 -3.70 18.41
CA ASP A 40 -2.77 -2.26 18.53
C ASP A 40 -1.86 -1.80 17.38
N LEU A 41 -2.40 -1.02 16.45
CA LEU A 41 -1.66 -0.54 15.28
C LEU A 41 -0.48 0.37 15.67
N LYS A 42 -0.46 0.97 16.86
CA LYS A 42 0.69 1.72 17.38
C LYS A 42 1.92 0.85 17.62
N GLN A 43 1.75 -0.46 17.78
CA GLN A 43 2.87 -1.40 17.89
C GLN A 43 3.58 -1.69 16.56
N VAL A 44 3.00 -1.27 15.43
CA VAL A 44 3.65 -1.33 14.11
C VAL A 44 4.60 -0.13 14.00
N THR A 45 5.86 -0.33 14.39
CA THR A 45 6.87 0.74 14.54
C THR A 45 7.86 0.83 13.37
N CYS A 46 7.76 -0.05 12.37
CA CYS A 46 8.56 0.09 11.16
C CYS A 46 8.11 1.33 10.36
N ASP A 47 9.07 1.96 9.68
CA ASP A 47 8.75 3.03 8.72
C ASP A 47 7.88 2.50 7.60
N PHE A 48 6.96 3.30 7.10
CA PHE A 48 6.08 2.91 6.02
C PHE A 48 5.82 4.04 5.03
N TYR A 49 5.52 3.63 3.80
CA TYR A 49 5.24 4.51 2.68
C TYR A 49 3.78 4.29 2.24
N CYS A 50 2.95 5.30 2.39
CA CYS A 50 1.51 5.21 2.14
C CYS A 50 1.14 6.03 0.90
N VAL A 51 0.49 5.41 -0.08
CA VAL A 51 0.04 6.08 -1.30
C VAL A 51 -1.48 6.10 -1.35
N ALA A 52 -2.04 7.27 -1.61
CA ALA A 52 -3.48 7.45 -1.83
C ALA A 52 -3.74 8.20 -3.14
N GLY A 53 -4.95 8.05 -3.68
CA GLY A 53 -5.41 8.73 -4.88
C GLY A 53 -6.34 9.89 -4.57
N LEU A 54 -6.02 11.08 -5.08
CA LEU A 54 -6.82 12.29 -4.87
C LEU A 54 -8.26 12.13 -5.37
N ASN A 55 -8.42 11.40 -6.47
CA ASN A 55 -9.71 11.16 -7.13
C ASN A 55 -10.23 9.72 -6.90
N ASP A 56 -9.74 9.05 -5.87
CA ASP A 56 -10.18 7.72 -5.53
C ASP A 56 -11.53 7.78 -4.80
N HIS A 57 -12.57 7.23 -5.44
CA HIS A 57 -13.92 7.19 -4.89
C HIS A 57 -14.24 5.88 -4.13
N ILE A 58 -13.34 4.88 -4.20
CA ILE A 58 -13.48 3.60 -3.50
C ILE A 58 -12.81 3.68 -2.14
N THR A 59 -11.57 4.21 -2.10
CA THR A 59 -10.81 4.45 -0.88
C THR A 59 -10.45 5.93 -0.78
N PRO A 60 -11.34 6.78 -0.27
CA PRO A 60 -11.11 8.22 -0.18
C PRO A 60 -9.80 8.54 0.55
N TRP A 61 -9.00 9.42 -0.03
CA TRP A 61 -7.65 9.71 0.43
C TRP A 61 -7.59 10.22 1.88
N GLU A 62 -8.63 10.93 2.35
CA GLU A 62 -8.73 11.39 3.73
C GLU A 62 -8.83 10.21 4.71
N SER A 63 -9.49 9.13 4.30
CA SER A 63 -9.58 7.90 5.09
C SER A 63 -8.24 7.16 5.11
N CYS A 64 -7.55 7.09 3.97
CA CYS A 64 -6.19 6.55 3.89
C CYS A 64 -5.21 7.33 4.77
N TYR A 65 -5.30 8.66 4.74
CA TYR A 65 -4.50 9.55 5.57
C TYR A 65 -4.71 9.30 7.07
N LYS A 66 -5.98 9.22 7.50
CA LYS A 66 -6.33 8.91 8.89
C LYS A 66 -5.82 7.54 9.31
N SER A 67 -5.92 6.54 8.42
CA SER A 67 -5.41 5.18 8.67
C SER A 67 -3.90 5.17 8.82
N ALA A 68 -3.17 5.91 7.99
CA ALA A 68 -1.72 6.05 8.09
C ALA A 68 -1.26 6.61 9.46
N ARG A 69 -2.05 7.47 10.08
CA ARG A 69 -1.78 8.03 11.41
C ARG A 69 -2.06 7.07 12.58
N LEU A 70 -2.67 5.93 12.33
CA LEU A 70 -2.90 4.90 13.35
C LEU A 70 -1.64 4.08 13.64
N LEU A 71 -0.69 3.99 12.71
CA LEU A 71 0.54 3.23 12.87
C LEU A 71 1.55 3.98 13.76
N GLY A 72 2.46 3.24 14.39
CA GLY A 72 3.45 3.78 15.32
C GLY A 72 4.77 4.20 14.66
N GLY A 73 5.05 3.74 13.43
CA GLY A 73 6.25 4.08 12.69
C GLY A 73 6.19 5.42 11.98
N LYS A 74 7.32 5.84 11.40
CA LYS A 74 7.38 7.05 10.58
C LYS A 74 6.68 6.82 9.25
N CYS A 75 5.70 7.65 8.93
CA CYS A 75 4.95 7.60 7.68
C CYS A 75 5.48 8.59 6.66
N GLU A 76 5.73 8.13 5.45
CA GLU A 76 5.83 8.96 4.25
C GLU A 76 4.49 8.88 3.51
N PHE A 77 3.67 9.92 3.59
CA PHE A 77 2.35 9.94 2.95
C PHE A 77 2.41 10.66 1.61
N ILE A 78 1.93 9.97 0.56
CA ILE A 78 1.92 10.43 -0.81
C ILE A 78 0.49 10.53 -1.32
N LEU A 79 0.15 11.65 -1.94
CA LEU A 79 -1.14 11.83 -2.58
C LEU A 79 -0.95 11.97 -4.10
N SER A 80 -1.25 10.91 -4.84
CA SER A 80 -1.23 10.91 -6.31
C SER A 80 -2.48 11.61 -6.87
N ASN A 81 -2.34 12.26 -8.01
CA ASN A 81 -3.44 13.03 -8.64
C ASN A 81 -4.49 12.19 -9.37
N SER A 82 -4.40 10.87 -9.31
CA SER A 82 -5.24 9.94 -10.08
C SER A 82 -6.32 9.25 -9.23
N GLY A 83 -7.11 8.38 -9.87
CA GLY A 83 -8.12 7.54 -9.23
C GLY A 83 -7.57 6.19 -8.76
N HIS A 84 -8.44 5.29 -8.35
CA HIS A 84 -8.16 4.05 -7.62
C HIS A 84 -6.99 3.22 -8.20
N ILE A 85 -7.03 2.88 -9.47
CA ILE A 85 -5.99 2.04 -10.10
C ILE A 85 -4.80 2.89 -10.56
N GLN A 86 -5.05 4.00 -11.24
CA GLN A 86 -4.00 4.81 -11.84
C GLN A 86 -3.11 5.54 -10.82
N SER A 87 -3.58 5.70 -9.58
CA SER A 87 -2.75 6.22 -8.51
C SER A 87 -1.60 5.28 -8.18
N ILE A 88 -1.80 3.98 -8.31
CA ILE A 88 -0.80 2.95 -8.03
C ILE A 88 -0.02 2.59 -9.29
N LEU A 89 -0.73 2.32 -10.40
CA LEU A 89 -0.12 2.00 -11.70
C LEU A 89 0.23 3.28 -12.47
N ASN A 90 1.26 3.97 -12.02
CA ASN A 90 1.66 5.27 -12.54
C ASN A 90 3.17 5.28 -12.86
N PRO A 91 3.60 4.59 -13.95
CA PRO A 91 5.02 4.49 -14.28
C PRO A 91 5.62 5.88 -14.61
N PRO A 92 6.93 6.07 -14.41
CA PRO A 92 7.64 7.30 -14.79
C PRO A 92 7.47 7.64 -16.27
N GLY A 93 7.52 8.93 -16.59
CA GLY A 93 7.39 9.43 -17.96
C GLY A 93 5.96 9.74 -18.40
N ASN A 94 4.97 9.57 -17.53
CA ASN A 94 3.61 10.06 -17.78
C ASN A 94 3.53 11.57 -17.55
N PRO A 95 3.35 12.42 -18.60
CA PRO A 95 3.38 13.87 -18.47
C PRO A 95 2.22 14.45 -17.64
N LYS A 96 1.20 13.65 -17.38
CA LYS A 96 0.03 14.03 -16.55
C LYS A 96 0.19 13.61 -15.08
N ALA A 97 1.17 12.78 -14.77
CA ALA A 97 1.38 12.31 -13.41
C ALA A 97 1.85 13.46 -12.51
N ARG A 98 1.25 13.55 -11.35
CA ARG A 98 1.60 14.50 -10.29
C ARG A 98 1.38 13.80 -8.95
N PHE A 99 2.16 14.17 -7.98
CA PHE A 99 1.93 13.75 -6.61
C PHE A 99 2.27 14.88 -5.63
N MET A 100 1.84 14.72 -4.40
CA MET A 100 2.06 15.67 -3.32
C MET A 100 2.68 14.96 -2.12
N THR A 101 3.54 15.69 -1.43
CA THR A 101 4.20 15.26 -0.19
C THR A 101 4.14 16.36 0.85
N ASN A 102 4.17 15.97 2.12
CA ASN A 102 4.37 16.89 3.23
C ASN A 102 5.09 16.11 4.33
N PRO A 103 6.25 16.57 4.82
CA PRO A 103 6.99 15.88 5.87
C PRO A 103 6.25 15.83 7.21
N GLU A 104 5.30 16.73 7.39
CA GLU A 104 4.46 16.79 8.58
C GLU A 104 3.14 16.05 8.34
N LEU A 105 2.62 15.43 9.41
CA LEU A 105 1.33 14.73 9.39
C LEU A 105 0.36 15.38 10.40
N PRO A 106 -0.16 16.59 10.12
CA PRO A 106 -1.12 17.26 11.00
C PRO A 106 -2.38 16.40 11.19
N ALA A 107 -3.16 16.71 12.23
CA ALA A 107 -4.35 15.92 12.57
C ALA A 107 -5.39 15.92 11.43
N GLU A 108 -5.56 17.05 10.79
CA GLU A 108 -6.57 17.24 9.75
C GLU A 108 -6.00 17.04 8.36
N PRO A 109 -6.60 16.15 7.53
CA PRO A 109 -6.16 15.91 6.15
C PRO A 109 -6.09 17.18 5.30
N LYS A 110 -7.04 18.10 5.48
CA LYS A 110 -7.05 19.38 4.76
C LYS A 110 -5.84 20.24 5.06
N ALA A 111 -5.43 20.31 6.32
CA ALA A 111 -4.24 21.05 6.72
C ALA A 111 -2.96 20.44 6.11
N TRP A 112 -2.91 19.12 5.98
CA TRP A 112 -1.84 18.43 5.26
C TRP A 112 -1.80 18.85 3.79
N LEU A 113 -2.95 18.84 3.12
CA LEU A 113 -3.08 19.15 1.68
C LEU A 113 -2.70 20.61 1.37
N GLU A 114 -3.11 21.55 2.22
CA GLU A 114 -2.82 22.98 2.08
C GLU A 114 -1.31 23.29 2.14
N GLN A 115 -0.57 22.49 2.90
CA GLN A 115 0.88 22.64 3.09
C GLN A 115 1.70 21.71 2.20
N ALA A 116 1.05 20.83 1.43
CA ALA A 116 1.74 19.82 0.63
C ALA A 116 2.48 20.41 -0.57
N GLY A 117 3.74 20.03 -0.72
CA GLY A 117 4.55 20.30 -1.90
C GLY A 117 4.05 19.47 -3.10
N LYS A 118 3.97 20.11 -4.28
CA LYS A 118 3.53 19.47 -5.52
C LYS A 118 4.75 19.07 -6.37
N HIS A 119 4.73 17.84 -6.85
CA HIS A 119 5.79 17.27 -7.67
C HIS A 119 5.24 16.84 -9.03
N ALA A 120 6.03 17.04 -10.08
CA ALA A 120 5.78 16.50 -11.41
C ALA A 120 6.25 15.05 -11.50
N ASP A 121 5.72 14.29 -12.49
CA ASP A 121 6.04 12.90 -12.75
C ASP A 121 5.47 11.91 -11.71
N SER A 122 5.90 10.68 -11.79
CA SER A 122 5.43 9.56 -10.96
C SER A 122 6.07 9.56 -9.57
N TRP A 123 5.28 9.26 -8.55
CA TRP A 123 5.76 9.01 -7.21
C TRP A 123 6.69 7.77 -7.12
N TRP A 124 6.74 6.90 -8.14
CA TRP A 124 7.62 5.73 -8.15
C TRP A 124 9.10 6.10 -8.04
N LEU A 125 9.52 7.24 -8.62
CA LEU A 125 10.90 7.72 -8.49
C LEU A 125 11.22 8.14 -7.05
N HIS A 126 10.29 8.81 -6.39
CA HIS A 126 10.40 9.18 -4.99
C HIS A 126 10.42 7.92 -4.08
N TRP A 127 9.55 6.95 -4.36
CA TRP A 127 9.52 5.67 -3.65
C TRP A 127 10.79 4.85 -3.84
N GLN A 128 11.35 4.82 -5.04
CA GLN A 128 12.63 4.17 -5.32
C GLN A 128 13.76 4.74 -4.44
N GLN A 129 13.82 6.04 -4.29
CA GLN A 129 14.79 6.71 -3.43
C GLN A 129 14.55 6.33 -1.95
N TRP A 130 13.33 6.40 -1.47
CA TRP A 130 12.95 6.02 -0.11
C TRP A 130 13.30 4.56 0.20
N LEU A 131 13.10 3.65 -0.74
CA LEU A 131 13.52 2.24 -0.62
C LEU A 131 15.04 2.09 -0.62
N ALA A 132 15.75 2.80 -1.49
CA ALA A 132 17.20 2.70 -1.59
C ALA A 132 17.89 3.06 -0.27
N GLU A 133 17.40 4.07 0.43
CA GLU A 133 17.89 4.49 1.75
C GLU A 133 17.74 3.38 2.83
N ARG A 134 16.79 2.45 2.64
CA ARG A 134 16.43 1.37 3.59
C ARG A 134 16.86 -0.03 3.15
N SER A 135 17.36 -0.18 1.91
CA SER A 135 17.64 -1.49 1.30
C SER A 135 19.10 -1.98 1.52
N GLY A 136 19.96 -1.16 2.12
CA GLY A 136 21.37 -1.47 2.29
C GLY A 136 22.16 -1.38 0.98
N LYS A 137 23.27 -2.08 0.90
CA LYS A 137 24.19 -2.01 -0.25
C LYS A 137 23.62 -2.73 -1.48
N THR A 138 23.80 -2.14 -2.66
CA THR A 138 23.48 -2.81 -3.93
C THR A 138 24.38 -4.03 -4.16
N ARG A 139 23.83 -5.06 -4.77
CA ARG A 139 24.56 -6.27 -5.20
C ARG A 139 24.23 -6.56 -6.66
N LYS A 140 25.12 -7.32 -7.32
CA LYS A 140 24.86 -7.78 -8.68
C LYS A 140 23.58 -8.63 -8.72
N ALA A 141 22.73 -8.38 -9.69
CA ALA A 141 21.54 -9.21 -9.91
C ALA A 141 21.95 -10.67 -10.20
N PRO A 142 21.16 -11.66 -9.76
CA PRO A 142 21.37 -13.05 -10.16
C PRO A 142 21.38 -13.20 -11.69
N ALA A 143 22.27 -14.04 -12.21
CA ALA A 143 22.38 -14.29 -13.64
C ALA A 143 21.22 -15.17 -14.18
N SER A 144 20.54 -15.90 -13.29
CA SER A 144 19.40 -16.76 -13.62
C SER A 144 18.36 -16.71 -12.50
N LEU A 145 17.14 -17.08 -12.81
CA LEU A 145 16.08 -17.24 -11.83
C LEU A 145 16.28 -18.54 -11.04
N GLY A 146 15.80 -18.53 -9.79
CA GLY A 146 15.86 -19.69 -8.91
C GLY A 146 17.26 -20.04 -8.38
N ASN A 147 17.35 -21.15 -7.67
CA ASN A 147 18.59 -21.71 -7.13
C ASN A 147 18.44 -23.25 -7.00
N LYS A 148 19.45 -23.93 -6.43
CA LYS A 148 19.42 -25.42 -6.28
C LYS A 148 18.26 -25.91 -5.40
N THR A 149 17.89 -25.16 -4.37
CA THR A 149 16.80 -25.52 -3.45
C THR A 149 15.43 -25.16 -4.04
N TYR A 150 15.37 -24.05 -4.75
CA TYR A 150 14.16 -23.52 -5.37
C TYR A 150 14.44 -23.27 -6.85
N PRO A 151 14.40 -24.30 -7.70
CA PRO A 151 14.66 -24.15 -9.12
C PRO A 151 13.58 -23.26 -9.77
N ALA A 152 13.94 -22.64 -10.89
CA ALA A 152 12.98 -21.91 -11.69
C ALA A 152 11.85 -22.87 -12.16
N GLY A 153 10.61 -22.45 -12.02
CA GLY A 153 9.46 -23.15 -12.56
C GLY A 153 9.23 -22.81 -14.04
N GLU A 154 8.02 -23.03 -14.48
CA GLU A 154 7.59 -22.68 -15.84
C GLU A 154 7.58 -21.15 -16.07
N ALA A 155 7.67 -20.76 -17.35
CA ALA A 155 7.62 -19.35 -17.70
C ALA A 155 6.25 -18.73 -17.38
N ALA A 156 6.24 -17.42 -17.04
CA ALA A 156 4.97 -16.71 -16.87
C ALA A 156 4.12 -16.72 -18.15
N PRO A 157 2.80 -16.83 -18.04
CA PRO A 157 1.97 -16.78 -16.85
C PRO A 157 1.80 -18.11 -16.11
N GLY A 158 2.48 -19.17 -16.49
CA GLY A 158 2.30 -20.51 -15.93
C GLY A 158 0.99 -21.17 -16.38
N THR A 159 0.65 -22.30 -15.76
CA THR A 159 -0.58 -23.05 -16.06
C THR A 159 -1.82 -22.47 -15.39
N TYR A 160 -1.67 -21.86 -14.21
CA TYR A 160 -2.79 -21.30 -13.44
C TYR A 160 -3.69 -20.35 -14.25
N ALA A 161 -3.11 -19.50 -15.10
CA ALA A 161 -3.88 -18.57 -15.92
C ALA A 161 -4.80 -19.26 -16.96
N HIS A 162 -4.64 -20.55 -17.21
CA HIS A 162 -5.42 -21.35 -18.15
C HIS A 162 -6.41 -22.29 -17.46
N GLU A 163 -6.39 -22.39 -16.13
CA GLU A 163 -7.37 -23.11 -15.34
C GLU A 163 -8.73 -22.37 -15.37
N ARG A 164 -9.82 -23.12 -15.55
CA ARG A 164 -11.19 -22.60 -15.64
C ARG A 164 -12.05 -23.16 -14.52
#